data_e1c73a4de4cbe349e69ddd32829873a9
#
_entry.id   e1c73a4de4cbe349e69ddd32829873a9
#
_cell.length_a   1.000
_cell.length_b   1.000
_cell.length_c   1.000
_cell.angle_alpha   90.00
_cell.angle_beta   90.00
_cell.angle_gamma   90.00
#
_symmetry.space_group_name_H-M   'P 1'
#
loop_
_entity.id
_entity.type
_entity.pdbx_description
1 polymer ?
#
loop_
_entity_poly.entity_id
_entity_poly.type
_entity_poly.pdbx_seq_one_letter_code
_entity_poly.pdbx_strand_id
1 'polypeptide(L)'
;MTAPTLKRIHHVAYRCKDAKETVEWYARVLGMEYTTAFAEDKVPSTGEDDPYMHVFLDCGGGNVLAFFELPQQPEMGRDENTPAWVQHLAFEVEDEAALLAAKAHIEAQGIDVLGPTYHGIFRSIYFFDPNGHRLELACNIGTADQYAELYTLAPLMLEEWSQTKRAPRHAEWLHQEPLAWLHPEGTADQ
;
A
#
# COMPACT_ATOMS: atom_id res chain seq x y z
N MET A 1 8.00 -24.96 22.00
CA MET A 1 7.55 -23.55 22.17
C MET A 1 6.53 -23.27 21.10
N THR A 2 5.35 -22.77 21.46
CA THR A 2 4.31 -22.39 20.49
C THR A 2 4.54 -20.95 20.04
N ALA A 3 4.32 -20.66 18.77
CA ALA A 3 4.38 -19.31 18.25
C ALA A 3 3.31 -18.41 18.91
N PRO A 4 3.56 -17.10 19.05
CA PRO A 4 2.57 -16.19 19.61
C PRO A 4 1.33 -16.08 18.72
N THR A 5 0.17 -15.89 19.33
CA THR A 5 -1.07 -15.62 18.61
C THR A 5 -1.15 -14.12 18.31
N LEU A 6 -1.07 -13.74 17.04
CA LEU A 6 -1.25 -12.36 16.60
C LEU A 6 -2.74 -12.06 16.41
N LYS A 7 -3.19 -10.88 16.86
CA LYS A 7 -4.58 -10.43 16.67
C LYS A 7 -4.76 -9.67 15.34
N ARG A 8 -3.88 -8.71 15.08
CA ARG A 8 -3.91 -7.80 13.93
C ARG A 8 -2.60 -7.04 13.84
N ILE A 9 -2.41 -6.31 12.76
CA ILE A 9 -1.38 -5.28 12.70
C ILE A 9 -1.80 -4.16 13.66
N HIS A 10 -0.96 -3.82 14.64
CA HIS A 10 -1.23 -2.74 15.59
C HIS A 10 -1.10 -1.38 14.89
N HIS A 11 0.04 -1.14 14.26
CA HIS A 11 0.30 -0.01 13.37
C HIS A 11 1.45 -0.35 12.43
N VAL A 12 1.53 0.38 11.32
CA VAL A 12 2.69 0.41 10.42
C VAL A 12 3.29 1.80 10.56
N ALA A 13 4.61 1.88 10.78
CA ALA A 13 5.30 3.15 10.96
C ALA A 13 6.31 3.39 9.84
N TYR A 14 6.25 4.58 9.25
CA TYR A 14 7.20 5.08 8.27
C TYR A 14 7.84 6.39 8.79
N ARG A 15 8.89 6.82 8.15
CA ARG A 15 9.44 8.16 8.35
C ARG A 15 8.71 9.16 7.45
N CYS A 16 8.52 10.39 7.92
CA CYS A 16 8.06 11.52 7.10
C CYS A 16 9.07 12.68 7.14
N LYS A 17 8.94 13.58 6.17
CA LYS A 17 9.75 14.81 6.10
C LYS A 17 9.25 15.87 7.07
N ASP A 18 7.92 16.02 7.14
CA ASP A 18 7.19 16.97 7.97
C ASP A 18 5.90 16.30 8.43
N ALA A 19 5.69 16.19 9.73
CA ALA A 19 4.56 15.50 10.32
C ALA A 19 3.24 16.23 10.05
N LYS A 20 3.24 17.58 10.09
CA LYS A 20 2.05 18.39 9.86
C LYS A 20 1.60 18.30 8.40
N GLU A 21 2.51 18.49 7.45
CA GLU A 21 2.23 18.33 6.01
C GLU A 21 1.68 16.91 5.71
N THR A 22 2.31 15.89 6.29
CA THR A 22 1.91 14.49 6.13
C THR A 22 0.49 14.26 6.64
N VAL A 23 0.17 14.66 7.87
CA VAL A 23 -1.17 14.51 8.45
C VAL A 23 -2.22 15.24 7.60
N GLU A 24 -1.97 16.49 7.20
CA GLU A 24 -2.89 17.28 6.39
C GLU A 24 -3.11 16.68 5.00
N TRP A 25 -2.07 16.11 4.41
CA TRP A 25 -2.16 15.42 3.12
C TRP A 25 -3.01 14.15 3.20
N TYR A 26 -2.73 13.26 4.17
CA TYR A 26 -3.47 12.01 4.33
C TYR A 26 -4.95 12.25 4.69
N ALA A 27 -5.24 13.26 5.50
CA ALA A 27 -6.61 13.66 5.81
C ALA A 27 -7.34 14.17 4.55
N ARG A 28 -6.70 15.02 3.75
CA ARG A 28 -7.29 15.61 2.55
C ARG A 28 -7.44 14.62 1.40
N VAL A 29 -6.41 13.81 1.14
CA VAL A 29 -6.35 12.93 -0.03
C VAL A 29 -7.05 11.60 0.21
N LEU A 30 -6.90 11.03 1.40
CA LEU A 30 -7.40 9.69 1.73
C LEU A 30 -8.50 9.69 2.81
N GLY A 31 -8.86 10.86 3.35
CA GLY A 31 -9.89 10.98 4.37
C GLY A 31 -9.50 10.35 5.72
N MET A 32 -8.21 10.15 5.98
CA MET A 32 -7.75 9.55 7.24
C MET A 32 -7.91 10.51 8.40
N GLU A 33 -8.30 10.00 9.56
CA GLU A 33 -8.43 10.78 10.78
C GLU A 33 -7.10 10.79 11.55
N TYR A 34 -6.60 11.98 11.87
CA TYR A 34 -5.48 12.14 12.80
C TYR A 34 -5.97 11.88 14.23
N THR A 35 -5.47 10.82 14.85
CA THR A 35 -6.00 10.33 16.12
C THR A 35 -5.14 10.70 17.33
N THR A 36 -3.82 10.65 17.21
CA THR A 36 -2.92 10.94 18.32
C THR A 36 -1.49 11.17 17.87
N ALA A 37 -0.67 11.70 18.77
CA ALA A 37 0.78 11.82 18.59
C ALA A 37 1.53 11.66 19.89
N PHE A 38 2.82 11.31 19.75
CA PHE A 38 3.80 11.36 20.81
C PHE A 38 5.02 12.15 20.32
N ALA A 39 5.57 13.00 21.18
CA ALA A 39 6.79 13.75 20.88
C ALA A 39 7.69 13.72 22.11
N GLU A 40 8.96 13.39 21.90
CA GLU A 40 9.96 13.30 22.95
C GLU A 40 11.29 13.82 22.43
N ASP A 41 12.12 14.35 23.33
CA ASP A 41 13.49 14.75 23.00
C ASP A 41 14.48 13.58 23.02
N LYS A 42 14.07 12.45 23.61
CA LYS A 42 14.89 11.24 23.72
C LYS A 42 14.16 10.02 23.21
N VAL A 43 14.91 9.14 22.57
CA VAL A 43 14.40 7.85 22.11
C VAL A 43 14.13 6.93 23.32
N PRO A 44 12.87 6.53 23.60
CA PRO A 44 12.53 5.78 24.80
C PRO A 44 13.26 4.42 24.92
N SER A 45 13.57 3.78 23.80
CA SER A 45 14.21 2.46 23.77
C SER A 45 15.73 2.50 23.96
N THR A 46 16.39 3.62 23.62
CA THR A 46 17.87 3.74 23.66
C THR A 46 18.36 4.80 24.62
N GLY A 47 17.52 5.81 24.92
CA GLY A 47 17.88 6.97 25.74
C GLY A 47 18.70 8.02 25.01
N GLU A 48 18.94 7.87 23.71
CA GLU A 48 19.67 8.82 22.88
C GLU A 48 18.90 10.14 22.73
N ASP A 49 19.63 11.25 22.68
CA ASP A 49 19.05 12.56 22.37
C ASP A 49 18.79 12.65 20.86
N ASP A 50 17.55 12.43 20.46
CA ASP A 50 17.08 12.52 19.07
C ASP A 50 15.59 12.90 19.09
N PRO A 51 15.26 14.21 19.07
CA PRO A 51 13.89 14.66 19.10
C PRO A 51 13.06 14.12 17.95
N TYR A 52 11.85 13.68 18.25
CA TYR A 52 10.93 13.17 17.24
C TYR A 52 9.49 13.57 17.50
N MET A 53 8.70 13.59 16.41
CA MET A 53 7.26 13.61 16.43
C MET A 53 6.75 12.31 15.81
N HIS A 54 5.90 11.57 16.55
CA HIS A 54 5.27 10.32 16.08
C HIS A 54 3.77 10.52 16.00
N VAL A 55 3.23 10.61 14.80
CA VAL A 55 1.82 10.86 14.51
C VAL A 55 1.10 9.57 14.08
N PHE A 56 -0.20 9.45 14.38
CA PHE A 56 -1.01 8.26 14.12
C PHE A 56 -2.29 8.66 13.40
N LEU A 57 -2.61 7.94 12.34
CA LEU A 57 -3.76 8.13 11.47
C LEU A 57 -4.61 6.87 11.44
N ASP A 58 -5.92 6.99 11.64
CA ASP A 58 -6.85 5.87 11.44
C ASP A 58 -7.08 5.66 9.94
N CYS A 59 -6.78 4.46 9.47
CA CYS A 59 -6.97 4.01 8.08
C CYS A 59 -8.28 3.25 7.88
N GLY A 60 -9.16 3.18 8.88
CA GLY A 60 -10.34 2.34 8.87
C GLY A 60 -10.09 0.88 9.26
N GLY A 61 -11.17 0.15 9.57
CA GLY A 61 -11.08 -1.28 9.94
C GLY A 61 -10.24 -1.56 11.19
N GLY A 62 -9.92 -0.56 12.00
CA GLY A 62 -9.04 -0.66 13.17
C GLY A 62 -7.55 -0.74 12.81
N ASN A 63 -7.16 -0.39 11.59
CA ASN A 63 -5.77 -0.28 11.15
C ASN A 63 -5.26 1.13 11.40
N VAL A 64 -3.98 1.24 11.72
CA VAL A 64 -3.33 2.52 12.02
C VAL A 64 -2.06 2.65 11.20
N LEU A 65 -1.93 3.79 10.51
CA LEU A 65 -0.71 4.23 9.87
C LEU A 65 -0.05 5.30 10.73
N ALA A 66 1.25 5.19 10.92
CA ALA A 66 2.01 6.11 11.76
C ALA A 66 3.23 6.66 11.02
N PHE A 67 3.65 7.86 11.42
CA PHE A 67 4.84 8.48 10.85
C PHE A 67 5.73 9.08 11.94
N PHE A 68 7.04 8.99 11.70
CA PHE A 68 8.05 9.67 12.48
C PHE A 68 8.66 10.83 11.69
N GLU A 69 8.59 12.02 12.23
CA GLU A 69 9.47 13.12 11.84
C GLU A 69 10.70 13.13 12.75
N LEU A 70 11.89 13.19 12.14
CA LEU A 70 13.17 13.16 12.82
C LEU A 70 14.01 14.38 12.37
N PRO A 71 13.86 15.54 13.03
CA PRO A 71 14.40 16.80 12.53
C PRO A 71 15.94 16.89 12.60
N GLN A 72 16.60 16.07 13.42
CA GLN A 72 18.06 16.05 13.56
C GLN A 72 18.74 14.97 12.69
N GLN A 73 17.96 14.10 12.06
CA GLN A 73 18.48 13.06 11.19
C GLN A 73 18.71 13.59 9.76
N PRO A 74 19.63 12.97 8.99
CA PRO A 74 19.81 13.29 7.58
C PRO A 74 18.49 13.23 6.80
N GLU A 75 18.41 13.93 5.66
CA GLU A 75 17.24 13.86 4.78
C GLU A 75 16.85 12.41 4.46
N MET A 76 15.56 12.19 4.24
CA MET A 76 15.06 10.87 3.88
C MET A 76 15.65 10.44 2.54
N GLY A 77 16.28 9.27 2.54
CA GLY A 77 16.72 8.58 1.34
C GLY A 77 15.73 7.50 0.92
N ARG A 78 15.88 7.05 -0.32
CA ARG A 78 15.21 5.87 -0.83
C ARG A 78 16.24 4.74 -0.94
N ASP A 79 15.80 3.50 -0.73
CA ASP A 79 16.63 2.33 -1.06
C ASP A 79 16.78 2.25 -2.59
N GLU A 80 17.95 2.61 -3.09
CA GLU A 80 18.26 2.59 -4.52
C GLU A 80 18.38 1.18 -5.11
N ASN A 81 18.54 0.17 -4.26
CA ASN A 81 18.66 -1.23 -4.66
C ASN A 81 17.30 -1.92 -4.80
N THR A 82 16.22 -1.30 -4.34
CA THR A 82 14.87 -1.83 -4.46
C THR A 82 14.09 -1.05 -5.54
N PRO A 83 13.57 -1.73 -6.58
CA PRO A 83 12.75 -1.09 -7.59
C PRO A 83 11.55 -0.36 -6.99
N ALA A 84 11.21 0.78 -7.57
CA ALA A 84 10.17 1.68 -7.05
C ALA A 84 8.78 1.06 -6.86
N TRP A 85 8.49 0.01 -7.61
CA TRP A 85 7.20 -0.66 -7.59
C TRP A 85 7.06 -1.72 -6.49
N VAL A 86 8.16 -2.09 -5.79
CA VAL A 86 8.15 -3.21 -4.83
C VAL A 86 7.54 -2.81 -3.49
N GLN A 87 8.13 -1.79 -2.85
CA GLN A 87 7.69 -1.38 -1.50
C GLN A 87 6.52 -0.41 -1.59
N HIS A 88 5.36 -0.82 -1.13
CA HIS A 88 4.15 0.00 -1.08
C HIS A 88 3.25 -0.40 0.08
N LEU A 89 2.32 0.46 0.42
CA LEU A 89 1.26 0.21 1.37
C LEU A 89 -0.07 0.25 0.63
N ALA A 90 -0.81 -0.87 0.69
CA ALA A 90 -2.10 -1.02 0.03
C ALA A 90 -3.25 -0.87 1.04
N PHE A 91 -4.26 -0.09 0.64
CA PHE A 91 -5.53 0.06 1.35
C PHE A 91 -6.65 -0.53 0.50
N GLU A 92 -7.56 -1.24 1.13
CA GLU A 92 -8.73 -1.79 0.46
C GLU A 92 -9.82 -0.73 0.33
N VAL A 93 -10.44 -0.68 -0.86
CA VAL A 93 -11.67 0.07 -1.12
C VAL A 93 -12.79 -0.91 -1.48
N GLU A 94 -14.05 -0.48 -1.30
CA GLU A 94 -15.22 -1.35 -1.36
C GLU A 94 -15.35 -2.13 -2.68
N ASP A 95 -15.22 -1.43 -3.82
CA ASP A 95 -15.39 -2.00 -5.14
C ASP A 95 -14.66 -1.18 -6.21
N GLU A 96 -14.85 -1.55 -7.46
CA GLU A 96 -14.26 -0.89 -8.60
C GLU A 96 -14.80 0.54 -8.81
N ALA A 97 -16.06 0.79 -8.53
CA ALA A 97 -16.62 2.14 -8.64
C ALA A 97 -15.98 3.08 -7.61
N ALA A 98 -15.77 2.59 -6.39
CA ALA A 98 -15.04 3.30 -5.34
C ALA A 98 -13.57 3.52 -5.74
N LEU A 99 -12.92 2.54 -6.37
CA LEU A 99 -11.54 2.67 -6.86
C LEU A 99 -11.41 3.77 -7.93
N LEU A 100 -12.33 3.79 -8.90
CA LEU A 100 -12.33 4.81 -9.97
C LEU A 100 -12.68 6.20 -9.43
N ALA A 101 -13.61 6.30 -8.49
CA ALA A 101 -13.93 7.55 -7.82
C ALA A 101 -12.74 8.09 -7.02
N ALA A 102 -12.02 7.22 -6.31
CA ALA A 102 -10.80 7.58 -5.59
C ALA A 102 -9.70 8.04 -6.56
N LYS A 103 -9.52 7.36 -7.70
CA LYS A 103 -8.58 7.79 -8.75
C LYS A 103 -8.88 9.21 -9.20
N ALA A 104 -10.12 9.48 -9.60
CA ALA A 104 -10.52 10.81 -10.06
C ALA A 104 -10.33 11.89 -8.97
N HIS A 105 -10.63 11.57 -7.71
CA HIS A 105 -10.42 12.47 -6.58
C HIS A 105 -8.95 12.81 -6.36
N ILE A 106 -8.06 11.82 -6.44
CA ILE A 106 -6.60 11.99 -6.26
C ILE A 106 -6.01 12.80 -7.42
N GLU A 107 -6.38 12.47 -8.67
CA GLU A 107 -5.95 13.21 -9.86
C GLU A 107 -6.43 14.68 -9.86
N ALA A 108 -7.63 14.94 -9.37
CA ALA A 108 -8.15 16.31 -9.23
C ALA A 108 -7.34 17.17 -8.24
N GLN A 109 -6.51 16.56 -7.40
CA GLN A 109 -5.57 17.26 -6.51
C GLN A 109 -4.17 17.42 -7.11
N GLY A 110 -3.98 17.10 -8.40
CA GLY A 110 -2.72 17.22 -9.11
C GLY A 110 -1.72 16.12 -8.80
N ILE A 111 -2.18 14.97 -8.31
CA ILE A 111 -1.34 13.81 -7.99
C ILE A 111 -1.43 12.82 -9.15
N ASP A 112 -0.29 12.40 -9.68
CA ASP A 112 -0.21 11.39 -10.73
C ASP A 112 -0.63 10.02 -10.20
N VAL A 113 -1.55 9.35 -10.91
CA VAL A 113 -2.09 8.04 -10.55
C VAL A 113 -1.89 7.03 -11.67
N LEU A 114 -1.16 5.97 -11.38
CA LEU A 114 -0.99 4.82 -12.29
C LEU A 114 -2.15 3.82 -12.10
N GLY A 115 -2.65 3.28 -13.19
CA GLY A 115 -3.70 2.26 -13.19
C GLY A 115 -5.08 2.81 -13.62
N PRO A 116 -6.15 2.02 -13.53
CA PRO A 116 -6.23 0.73 -12.80
C PRO A 116 -5.38 -0.38 -13.41
N THR A 117 -4.69 -1.15 -12.55
CA THR A 117 -3.90 -2.32 -12.91
C THR A 117 -4.64 -3.58 -12.48
N TYR A 118 -4.70 -4.59 -13.35
CA TYR A 118 -5.34 -5.86 -13.08
C TYR A 118 -4.32 -6.88 -12.55
N HIS A 119 -4.63 -7.53 -11.43
CA HIS A 119 -3.80 -8.54 -10.78
C HIS A 119 -4.47 -9.92 -10.69
N GLY A 120 -5.43 -10.18 -11.54
CA GLY A 120 -6.17 -11.45 -11.57
C GLY A 120 -7.34 -11.50 -10.59
N ILE A 121 -7.11 -11.22 -9.32
CA ILE A 121 -8.12 -11.30 -8.24
C ILE A 121 -8.40 -9.96 -7.57
N PHE A 122 -7.67 -8.92 -7.90
CA PHE A 122 -7.89 -7.55 -7.43
C PHE A 122 -7.42 -6.54 -8.49
N ARG A 123 -7.89 -5.30 -8.33
CA ARG A 123 -7.51 -4.15 -9.15
C ARG A 123 -6.95 -3.07 -8.29
N SER A 124 -5.98 -2.34 -8.82
CA SER A 124 -5.25 -1.35 -8.05
C SER A 124 -4.94 -0.09 -8.83
N ILE A 125 -4.87 1.00 -8.09
CA ILE A 125 -4.24 2.25 -8.52
C ILE A 125 -3.06 2.56 -7.61
N TYR A 126 -2.05 3.25 -8.15
CA TYR A 126 -0.82 3.56 -7.43
C TYR A 126 -0.48 5.04 -7.55
N PHE A 127 0.02 5.62 -6.47
CA PHE A 127 0.45 7.02 -6.38
C PHE A 127 1.49 7.18 -5.29
N PHE A 128 2.01 8.40 -5.11
CA PHE A 128 3.01 8.69 -4.08
C PHE A 128 2.50 9.75 -3.12
N ASP A 129 2.87 9.60 -1.84
CA ASP A 129 2.68 10.64 -0.84
C ASP A 129 3.79 11.70 -0.92
N PRO A 130 3.71 12.84 -0.17
CA PRO A 130 4.74 13.89 -0.18
C PRO A 130 6.11 13.41 0.29
N ASN A 131 6.16 12.33 1.05
CA ASN A 131 7.38 11.74 1.55
C ASN A 131 8.09 10.84 0.54
N GLY A 132 7.38 10.45 -0.53
CA GLY A 132 7.85 9.50 -1.55
C GLY A 132 7.49 8.04 -1.24
N HIS A 133 6.62 7.78 -0.28
CA HIS A 133 6.07 6.44 -0.06
C HIS A 133 5.07 6.10 -1.17
N ARG A 134 5.23 4.93 -1.76
CA ARG A 134 4.27 4.42 -2.73
C ARG A 134 3.05 3.88 -2.01
N LEU A 135 1.89 4.33 -2.44
CA LEU A 135 0.60 3.91 -1.94
C LEU A 135 -0.17 3.18 -3.04
N GLU A 136 -1.03 2.29 -2.61
CA GLU A 136 -1.95 1.54 -3.45
C GLU A 136 -3.36 1.63 -2.87
N LEU A 137 -4.35 1.85 -3.71
CA LEU A 137 -5.73 1.50 -3.38
C LEU A 137 -6.11 0.29 -4.21
N ALA A 138 -6.71 -0.72 -3.56
CA ALA A 138 -7.07 -1.97 -4.19
C ALA A 138 -8.51 -2.37 -3.88
N CYS A 139 -9.21 -2.94 -4.86
CA CYS A 139 -10.50 -3.60 -4.65
C CYS A 139 -10.42 -5.07 -5.08
N ASN A 140 -11.01 -5.94 -4.28
CA ASN A 140 -11.07 -7.36 -4.55
C ASN A 140 -12.14 -7.65 -5.62
N ILE A 141 -11.78 -8.43 -6.65
CA ILE A 141 -12.68 -8.84 -7.74
C ILE A 141 -12.72 -10.36 -7.94
N GLY A 142 -11.88 -11.10 -7.21
CA GLY A 142 -11.83 -12.56 -7.27
C GLY A 142 -13.04 -13.21 -6.59
N THR A 143 -13.39 -14.40 -7.05
CA THR A 143 -14.41 -15.25 -6.40
C THR A 143 -13.82 -16.01 -5.20
N ALA A 144 -14.70 -16.47 -4.30
CA ALA A 144 -14.29 -17.30 -3.17
C ALA A 144 -13.54 -18.56 -3.61
N ASP A 145 -13.96 -19.18 -4.72
CA ASP A 145 -13.32 -20.38 -5.27
C ASP A 145 -11.90 -20.07 -5.79
N GLN A 146 -11.72 -18.93 -6.43
CA GLN A 146 -10.40 -18.48 -6.89
C GLN A 146 -9.44 -18.26 -5.72
N TYR A 147 -9.89 -17.61 -4.65
CA TYR A 147 -9.08 -17.43 -3.44
C TYR A 147 -8.76 -18.77 -2.77
N ALA A 148 -9.72 -19.71 -2.70
CA ALA A 148 -9.50 -21.05 -2.14
C ALA A 148 -8.48 -21.85 -2.97
N GLU A 149 -8.55 -21.77 -4.30
CA GLU A 149 -7.57 -22.39 -5.20
C GLU A 149 -6.17 -21.81 -4.96
N LEU A 150 -6.02 -20.48 -4.96
CA LEU A 150 -4.74 -19.83 -4.73
C LEU A 150 -4.15 -20.16 -3.35
N TYR A 151 -4.98 -20.21 -2.33
CA TYR A 151 -4.55 -20.64 -0.99
C TYR A 151 -3.96 -22.07 -1.01
N THR A 152 -4.60 -22.97 -1.75
CA THR A 152 -4.14 -24.37 -1.89
C THR A 152 -2.84 -24.46 -2.69
N LEU A 153 -2.69 -23.62 -3.74
CA LEU A 153 -1.54 -23.62 -4.63
C LEU A 153 -0.33 -22.84 -4.07
N ALA A 154 -0.54 -21.94 -3.14
CA ALA A 154 0.52 -21.05 -2.63
C ALA A 154 1.78 -21.78 -2.13
N PRO A 155 1.72 -22.87 -1.35
CA PRO A 155 2.93 -23.60 -0.94
C PRO A 155 3.69 -24.22 -2.12
N LEU A 156 2.99 -24.73 -3.13
CA LEU A 156 3.60 -25.33 -4.32
C LEU A 156 4.30 -24.28 -5.18
N MET A 157 3.65 -23.12 -5.34
CA MET A 157 4.23 -21.99 -6.07
C MET A 157 5.50 -21.47 -5.39
N LEU A 158 5.49 -21.39 -4.06
CA LEU A 158 6.65 -20.94 -3.29
C LEU A 158 7.83 -21.92 -3.43
N GLU A 159 7.56 -23.23 -3.37
CA GLU A 159 8.59 -24.27 -3.53
C GLU A 159 9.19 -24.25 -4.94
N GLU A 160 8.37 -24.17 -6.00
CA GLU A 160 8.84 -24.08 -7.37
C GLU A 160 9.67 -22.80 -7.61
N TRP A 161 9.19 -21.65 -7.12
CA TRP A 161 9.93 -20.40 -7.18
C TRP A 161 11.28 -20.49 -6.45
N SER A 162 11.33 -21.14 -5.30
CA SER A 162 12.57 -21.27 -4.52
C SER A 162 13.68 -21.98 -5.29
N GLN A 163 13.29 -22.93 -6.13
CA GLN A 163 14.20 -23.76 -6.93
C GLN A 163 14.54 -23.14 -8.29
N THR A 164 13.55 -22.54 -8.97
CA THR A 164 13.68 -22.15 -10.38
C THR A 164 13.94 -20.65 -10.57
N LYS A 165 13.48 -19.80 -9.64
CA LYS A 165 13.40 -18.33 -9.77
C LYS A 165 12.65 -17.91 -11.07
N ARG A 166 11.70 -18.74 -11.50
CA ARG A 166 10.79 -18.50 -12.61
C ARG A 166 9.36 -18.47 -12.10
N ALA A 167 8.49 -17.67 -12.76
CA ALA A 167 7.08 -17.57 -12.39
C ALA A 167 6.37 -18.93 -12.49
N PRO A 168 5.88 -19.51 -11.38
CA PRO A 168 5.07 -20.71 -11.41
C PRO A 168 3.75 -20.48 -12.13
N ARG A 169 3.23 -21.50 -12.82
CA ARG A 169 2.01 -21.37 -13.63
C ARG A 169 0.91 -22.34 -13.18
N HIS A 170 0.78 -22.54 -11.87
CA HIS A 170 -0.22 -23.44 -11.31
C HIS A 170 -1.66 -22.94 -11.46
N ALA A 171 -1.86 -21.61 -11.57
CA ALA A 171 -3.16 -20.97 -11.81
C ALA A 171 -3.07 -20.15 -13.10
N GLU A 172 -3.22 -20.79 -14.26
CA GLU A 172 -3.07 -20.12 -15.55
C GLU A 172 -4.06 -18.97 -15.76
N TRP A 173 -5.27 -19.09 -15.23
CA TRP A 173 -6.30 -18.06 -15.30
C TRP A 173 -5.86 -16.73 -14.65
N LEU A 174 -4.97 -16.78 -13.67
CA LEU A 174 -4.43 -15.57 -13.02
C LEU A 174 -3.62 -14.69 -13.99
N HIS A 175 -3.07 -15.30 -15.04
CA HIS A 175 -2.25 -14.64 -16.05
C HIS A 175 -3.04 -14.26 -17.32
N GLN A 176 -4.35 -14.50 -17.32
CA GLN A 176 -5.22 -14.13 -18.44
C GLN A 176 -5.89 -12.80 -18.12
N GLU A 177 -5.49 -11.72 -18.80
CA GLU A 177 -6.22 -10.46 -18.72
C GLU A 177 -7.64 -10.64 -19.26
N PRO A 178 -8.69 -10.23 -18.53
CA PRO A 178 -10.03 -10.18 -19.09
C PRO A 178 -10.04 -9.25 -20.29
N LEU A 179 -10.42 -9.74 -21.47
CA LEU A 179 -10.45 -8.98 -22.74
C LEU A 179 -11.24 -7.65 -22.64
N ALA A 180 -12.20 -7.55 -21.74
CA ALA A 180 -13.01 -6.34 -21.52
C ALA A 180 -12.22 -5.11 -21.02
N TRP A 181 -10.95 -5.30 -20.61
CA TRP A 181 -10.14 -4.22 -20.02
C TRP A 181 -9.04 -3.71 -20.94
N LEU A 182 -8.80 -4.39 -22.05
CA LEU A 182 -7.87 -3.93 -23.08
C LEU A 182 -8.42 -2.68 -23.80
N HIS A 183 -9.72 -2.41 -23.70
CA HIS A 183 -10.36 -1.25 -24.29
C HIS A 183 -11.48 -0.70 -23.37
N PRO A 184 -11.15 0.12 -22.34
CA PRO A 184 -12.17 0.92 -21.70
C PRO A 184 -12.60 1.98 -22.72
N GLU A 185 -13.78 1.75 -23.32
CA GLU A 185 -14.47 2.66 -24.24
C GLU A 185 -13.66 3.14 -25.47
N GLY A 186 -13.84 2.42 -26.57
CA GLY A 186 -13.94 2.99 -27.93
C GLY A 186 -12.97 4.09 -28.31
N THR A 187 -11.66 3.90 -28.20
CA THR A 187 -10.76 4.55 -29.16
C THR A 187 -10.60 3.59 -30.33
N ALA A 188 -11.60 3.63 -31.23
CA ALA A 188 -11.39 3.20 -32.59
C ALA A 188 -10.18 3.95 -33.14
N ASP A 189 -9.33 3.21 -33.82
CA ASP A 189 -8.21 3.68 -34.62
C ASP A 189 -8.46 5.03 -35.30
N GLN A 190 -7.56 5.97 -35.07
CA GLN A 190 -7.10 6.87 -36.12
C GLN A 190 -5.58 7.05 -36.02
#